data_36af17022ca63f299c7d03eeb8ed711b
#
_entry.id   36af17022ca63f299c7d03eeb8ed711b
#
_cell.length_a   1.000
_cell.length_b   1.000
_cell.length_c   1.000
_cell.angle_alpha   90.00
_cell.angle_beta   90.00
_cell.angle_gamma   90.00
#
_symmetry.space_group_name_H-M   'P 1'
#
loop_
_entity.id
_entity.type
_entity.pdbx_description
1 polymer ?
#
loop_
_entity_poly.entity_id
_entity_poly.type
_entity_poly.pdbx_seq_one_letter_code
_entity_poly.pdbx_strand_id
1 'polypeptide(L)'
;MIEFEMDANEMNENSNFASIKVVGVGGAGTNAVNRMVDSGLKGVEFIAVNTDKQALALCKADEKIQIGEKVTKGLGAGANPDVGQKAAEENREDVANAIKGSDLVFVTCGMGGGTGTGAAPVIAEVARDMGILTIGVVSKPFMFEGRQRMRNAESGIERLKAHVDTLVVVPNDRLLSVVTKGTTMTDAFKIADDTLRQGIQGISDLIAMPSLINLDFADVRTVMQSRGLAHMGIGIGKGENRMVEAAKMAISSPMLETSIDGARAVLINITGGPDTSIIDINEAAQLITAAADEDANIIFGAGIDENMKDEVKITVIATGFEKTPFAADKKKNTSAFLDNEEEVEPRRERPARSFDDAEVSPIFERKQRPANRERRYEDPDREYNAAGEGEPRPRRSRVYSDDSPESRTQARRGFTPDVPNFMKRKSDGNK
;
A
#
# COMPACT_ATOMS: atom_id res chain seq x y z
N MET A 1 48.69 8.45 19.10
CA MET A 1 47.38 8.04 18.59
C MET A 1 46.80 7.12 19.64
N ILE A 2 45.79 7.55 20.33
CA ILE A 2 45.03 6.71 21.29
C ILE A 2 43.85 6.21 20.50
N GLU A 3 43.87 4.93 20.11
CA GLU A 3 42.74 4.26 19.52
C GLU A 3 41.73 4.01 20.65
N PHE A 4 40.61 4.66 20.62
CA PHE A 4 39.44 4.32 21.42
C PHE A 4 38.71 3.18 20.69
N GLU A 5 39.02 1.95 21.04
CA GLU A 5 38.12 0.82 20.81
C GLU A 5 36.92 1.01 21.77
N MET A 6 35.83 1.59 21.27
CA MET A 6 34.57 1.54 21.98
C MET A 6 33.91 0.19 21.70
N ASP A 7 33.68 -0.59 22.76
CA ASP A 7 32.98 -1.85 22.71
C ASP A 7 31.56 -1.66 22.13
N ALA A 8 31.21 -2.45 21.12
CA ALA A 8 29.90 -2.42 20.45
C ALA A 8 28.71 -2.65 21.42
N ASN A 9 28.96 -3.17 22.61
CA ASN A 9 27.96 -3.35 23.66
C ASN A 9 27.69 -2.07 24.49
N GLU A 10 28.64 -1.12 24.56
CA GLU A 10 28.42 0.16 25.26
C GLU A 10 27.67 1.17 24.41
N MET A 11 27.58 0.96 23.08
CA MET A 11 26.75 1.78 22.20
C MET A 11 25.23 1.57 22.37
N ASN A 12 24.81 0.46 22.96
CA ASN A 12 23.40 0.12 23.11
C ASN A 12 22.71 0.67 24.37
N GLU A 13 23.44 1.15 25.37
CA GLU A 13 22.81 1.61 26.61
C GLU A 13 22.66 3.14 26.75
N ASN A 14 23.19 3.94 25.80
CA ASN A 14 23.14 5.41 25.88
C ASN A 14 22.83 6.13 24.57
N SER A 15 22.36 5.45 23.52
CA SER A 15 21.94 6.15 22.31
C SER A 15 20.47 6.56 22.44
N ASN A 16 20.22 7.85 22.64
CA ASN A 16 18.90 8.50 22.56
C ASN A 16 18.34 8.52 21.12
N PHE A 17 18.49 7.42 20.36
CA PHE A 17 17.87 7.30 19.05
C PHE A 17 16.40 6.90 19.22
N ALA A 18 15.52 7.53 18.44
CA ALA A 18 14.11 7.17 18.42
C ALA A 18 13.93 5.71 18.00
N SER A 19 13.14 4.95 18.77
CA SER A 19 12.79 3.58 18.43
C SER A 19 11.74 3.55 17.33
N ILE A 20 12.15 3.07 16.13
CA ILE A 20 11.30 3.03 14.94
C ILE A 20 10.98 1.58 14.60
N LYS A 21 9.68 1.26 14.47
CA LYS A 21 9.23 -0.06 14.02
C LYS A 21 8.43 0.02 12.74
N VAL A 22 8.64 -0.96 11.86
CA VAL A 22 7.92 -1.10 10.59
C VAL A 22 7.07 -2.35 10.63
N VAL A 23 5.74 -2.18 10.64
CA VAL A 23 4.77 -3.27 10.67
C VAL A 23 4.24 -3.52 9.26
N GLY A 24 4.69 -4.62 8.65
CA GLY A 24 4.21 -5.08 7.35
C GLY A 24 2.99 -5.98 7.47
N VAL A 25 1.83 -5.54 6.95
CA VAL A 25 0.54 -6.20 7.17
C VAL A 25 0.04 -6.89 5.90
N GLY A 26 -0.22 -8.18 6.01
CA GLY A 26 -0.69 -9.03 4.91
C GLY A 26 0.39 -9.31 3.85
N GLY A 27 0.03 -9.96 2.74
CA GLY A 27 1.00 -10.41 1.74
C GLY A 27 1.86 -9.30 1.14
N ALA A 28 1.27 -8.19 0.70
CA ALA A 28 2.03 -7.08 0.13
C ALA A 28 2.89 -6.36 1.19
N GLY A 29 2.37 -6.18 2.41
CA GLY A 29 3.14 -5.57 3.50
C GLY A 29 4.35 -6.43 3.91
N THR A 30 4.19 -7.74 4.02
CA THR A 30 5.31 -8.66 4.31
C THR A 30 6.33 -8.71 3.17
N ASN A 31 5.89 -8.58 1.90
CA ASN A 31 6.81 -8.47 0.77
C ASN A 31 7.60 -7.15 0.80
N ALA A 32 6.95 -6.03 1.12
CA ALA A 32 7.63 -4.75 1.28
C ALA A 32 8.69 -4.81 2.40
N VAL A 33 8.36 -5.41 3.55
CA VAL A 33 9.32 -5.65 4.65
C VAL A 33 10.49 -6.51 4.18
N ASN A 34 10.25 -7.60 3.46
CA ASN A 34 11.34 -8.43 2.93
C ASN A 34 12.32 -7.63 2.07
N ARG A 35 11.79 -6.68 1.26
CA ARG A 35 12.66 -5.81 0.44
C ARG A 35 13.43 -4.79 1.28
N MET A 36 12.83 -4.27 2.35
CA MET A 36 13.51 -3.36 3.27
C MET A 36 14.68 -4.06 3.96
N VAL A 37 14.45 -5.29 4.42
CA VAL A 37 15.52 -6.14 4.99
C VAL A 37 16.60 -6.45 3.94
N ASP A 38 16.21 -6.85 2.72
CA ASP A 38 17.16 -7.16 1.63
C ASP A 38 17.97 -5.95 1.18
N SER A 39 17.42 -4.74 1.28
CA SER A 39 18.13 -3.49 0.97
C SER A 39 19.04 -3.01 2.10
N GLY A 40 19.05 -3.69 3.26
CA GLY A 40 19.87 -3.34 4.40
C GLY A 40 19.45 -2.03 5.08
N LEU A 41 18.16 -1.70 5.09
CA LEU A 41 17.62 -0.53 5.79
C LEU A 41 17.94 -0.65 7.28
N LYS A 42 18.66 0.34 7.82
CA LYS A 42 19.14 0.36 9.21
C LYS A 42 18.31 1.29 10.08
N GLY A 43 18.45 1.12 11.41
CA GLY A 43 17.80 2.01 12.39
C GLY A 43 16.30 1.76 12.57
N VAL A 44 15.78 0.63 12.05
CA VAL A 44 14.39 0.23 12.20
C VAL A 44 14.28 -1.25 12.53
N GLU A 45 13.28 -1.63 13.32
CA GLU A 45 12.91 -3.01 13.61
C GLU A 45 11.74 -3.43 12.73
N PHE A 46 11.76 -4.66 12.21
CA PHE A 46 10.74 -5.14 11.29
C PHE A 46 9.80 -6.15 11.93
N ILE A 47 8.50 -5.88 11.84
CA ILE A 47 7.43 -6.77 12.31
C ILE A 47 6.57 -7.17 11.12
N ALA A 48 6.36 -8.47 10.93
CA ALA A 48 5.47 -9.01 9.91
C ALA A 48 4.19 -9.54 10.55
N VAL A 49 3.05 -9.04 10.09
CA VAL A 49 1.71 -9.45 10.57
C VAL A 49 0.91 -10.03 9.42
N ASN A 50 0.49 -11.28 9.54
CA ASN A 50 -0.30 -11.93 8.47
C ASN A 50 -1.27 -13.00 9.04
N THR A 51 -2.37 -13.24 8.31
CA THR A 51 -3.27 -14.37 8.52
C THR A 51 -2.82 -15.64 7.81
N ASP A 52 -1.89 -15.52 6.85
CA ASP A 52 -1.33 -16.64 6.09
C ASP A 52 -0.01 -17.09 6.72
N LYS A 53 -0.05 -18.29 7.34
CA LYS A 53 1.10 -18.88 8.02
C LYS A 53 2.26 -19.21 7.07
N GLN A 54 1.95 -19.59 5.82
CA GLN A 54 2.98 -19.96 4.86
C GLN A 54 3.74 -18.72 4.38
N ALA A 55 3.02 -17.64 4.05
CA ALA A 55 3.62 -16.36 3.70
C ALA A 55 4.47 -15.80 4.85
N LEU A 56 3.98 -15.92 6.09
CA LEU A 56 4.69 -15.45 7.27
C LEU A 56 5.99 -16.22 7.53
N ALA A 57 5.98 -17.54 7.29
CA ALA A 57 7.18 -18.37 7.45
C ALA A 57 8.32 -17.97 6.50
N LEU A 58 8.00 -17.46 5.32
CA LEU A 58 8.97 -17.00 4.31
C LEU A 58 9.42 -15.53 4.53
N CYS A 59 8.79 -14.81 5.46
CA CYS A 59 9.15 -13.44 5.75
C CYS A 59 10.49 -13.34 6.48
N LYS A 60 11.24 -12.27 6.21
CA LYS A 60 12.57 -11.98 6.78
C LYS A 60 12.52 -11.01 7.96
N ALA A 61 11.34 -10.60 8.39
CA ALA A 61 11.17 -9.71 9.53
C ALA A 61 11.73 -10.32 10.81
N ASP A 62 12.18 -9.44 11.70
CA ASP A 62 12.74 -9.81 13.02
C ASP A 62 11.67 -10.47 13.90
N GLU A 63 10.46 -9.91 13.88
CA GLU A 63 9.30 -10.44 14.58
C GLU A 63 8.17 -10.81 13.62
N LYS A 64 7.48 -11.93 13.90
CA LYS A 64 6.43 -12.46 13.03
C LYS A 64 5.20 -12.79 13.86
N ILE A 65 4.10 -12.13 13.58
CA ILE A 65 2.83 -12.29 14.29
C ILE A 65 1.79 -12.89 13.35
N GLN A 66 1.38 -14.12 13.64
CA GLN A 66 0.22 -14.73 12.98
C GLN A 66 -1.05 -14.23 13.66
N ILE A 67 -1.94 -13.59 12.92
CA ILE A 67 -3.22 -13.10 13.44
C ILE A 67 -4.39 -13.95 12.96
N GLY A 68 -5.45 -14.02 13.79
CA GLY A 68 -6.72 -14.63 13.44
C GLY A 68 -6.65 -16.13 13.19
N GLU A 69 -5.94 -16.88 14.02
CA GLU A 69 -5.82 -18.34 13.87
C GLU A 69 -7.20 -19.02 13.97
N LYS A 70 -8.08 -18.56 14.87
CA LYS A 70 -9.44 -19.11 15.02
C LYS A 70 -10.31 -18.79 13.81
N VAL A 71 -10.17 -17.59 13.23
CA VAL A 71 -11.00 -17.12 12.12
C VAL A 71 -10.55 -17.70 10.78
N THR A 72 -9.23 -17.79 10.53
CA THR A 72 -8.66 -18.13 9.22
C THR A 72 -7.99 -19.50 9.15
N LYS A 73 -7.69 -20.11 10.29
CA LYS A 73 -6.91 -21.37 10.40
C LYS A 73 -5.55 -21.30 9.69
N GLY A 74 -4.96 -20.11 9.59
CA GLY A 74 -3.69 -19.87 8.91
C GLY A 74 -3.75 -19.90 7.38
N LEU A 75 -4.94 -19.84 6.76
CA LEU A 75 -5.14 -19.92 5.30
C LEU A 75 -5.36 -18.55 4.64
N GLY A 76 -5.18 -17.46 5.37
CA GLY A 76 -5.42 -16.12 4.84
C GLY A 76 -6.86 -15.64 4.98
N ALA A 77 -7.13 -14.38 4.65
CA ALA A 77 -8.44 -13.73 4.82
C ALA A 77 -9.35 -13.82 3.58
N GLY A 78 -8.98 -14.55 2.53
CA GLY A 78 -9.80 -14.78 1.33
C GLY A 78 -10.29 -13.51 0.63
N ALA A 79 -9.46 -12.46 0.55
CA ALA A 79 -9.78 -11.14 -0.01
C ALA A 79 -10.96 -10.42 0.67
N ASN A 80 -11.34 -10.83 1.88
CA ASN A 80 -12.40 -10.21 2.67
C ASN A 80 -11.79 -9.34 3.81
N PRO A 81 -11.92 -7.99 3.74
CA PRO A 81 -11.40 -7.09 4.77
C PRO A 81 -11.99 -7.30 6.17
N ASP A 82 -13.26 -7.70 6.27
CA ASP A 82 -13.91 -7.94 7.56
C ASP A 82 -13.30 -9.14 8.29
N VAL A 83 -12.84 -10.16 7.55
CA VAL A 83 -12.08 -11.28 8.10
C VAL A 83 -10.71 -10.82 8.60
N GLY A 84 -10.03 -9.96 7.83
CA GLY A 84 -8.76 -9.37 8.22
C GLY A 84 -8.86 -8.50 9.49
N GLN A 85 -9.93 -7.71 9.59
CA GLN A 85 -10.21 -6.91 10.78
C GLN A 85 -10.42 -7.80 12.02
N LYS A 86 -11.31 -8.79 11.95
CA LYS A 86 -11.56 -9.73 13.05
C LYS A 86 -10.30 -10.50 13.46
N ALA A 87 -9.46 -10.84 12.49
CA ALA A 87 -8.18 -11.49 12.74
C ALA A 87 -7.24 -10.60 13.57
N ALA A 88 -7.17 -9.30 13.27
CA ALA A 88 -6.35 -8.36 14.03
C ALA A 88 -6.92 -8.09 15.42
N GLU A 89 -8.25 -8.01 15.55
CA GLU A 89 -8.93 -7.85 16.84
C GLU A 89 -8.69 -9.05 17.77
N GLU A 90 -8.59 -10.28 17.23
CA GLU A 90 -8.26 -11.49 18.00
C GLU A 90 -6.88 -11.41 18.67
N ASN A 91 -5.92 -10.73 18.02
CA ASN A 91 -4.53 -10.66 18.45
C ASN A 91 -4.07 -9.24 18.80
N ARG A 92 -4.97 -8.36 19.26
CA ARG A 92 -4.61 -6.95 19.63
C ARG A 92 -3.49 -6.89 20.65
N GLU A 93 -3.50 -7.78 21.65
CA GLU A 93 -2.49 -7.81 22.71
C GLU A 93 -1.12 -8.20 22.18
N ASP A 94 -1.03 -9.16 21.25
CA ASP A 94 0.23 -9.55 20.63
C ASP A 94 0.84 -8.40 19.84
N VAL A 95 0.00 -7.69 19.06
CA VAL A 95 0.41 -6.49 18.33
C VAL A 95 0.87 -5.39 19.28
N ALA A 96 0.10 -5.12 20.34
CA ALA A 96 0.46 -4.09 21.32
C ALA A 96 1.80 -4.39 22.02
N ASN A 97 2.04 -5.65 22.36
CA ASN A 97 3.31 -6.07 22.97
C ASN A 97 4.50 -5.88 22.01
N ALA A 98 4.32 -6.21 20.72
CA ALA A 98 5.35 -6.09 19.70
C ALA A 98 5.75 -4.64 19.41
N ILE A 99 4.79 -3.70 19.45
CA ILE A 99 5.07 -2.27 19.18
C ILE A 99 5.37 -1.46 20.44
N LYS A 100 5.34 -2.09 21.62
CA LYS A 100 5.56 -1.40 22.89
C LYS A 100 6.94 -0.78 22.95
N GLY A 101 7.01 0.46 23.45
CA GLY A 101 8.27 1.20 23.62
C GLY A 101 8.79 1.86 22.34
N SER A 102 8.04 1.80 21.24
CA SER A 102 8.39 2.54 20.02
C SER A 102 8.00 4.00 20.13
N ASP A 103 8.81 4.88 19.54
CA ASP A 103 8.49 6.31 19.36
C ASP A 103 7.70 6.54 18.05
N LEU A 104 7.98 5.71 17.03
CA LEU A 104 7.37 5.77 15.72
C LEU A 104 7.03 4.37 15.20
N VAL A 105 5.81 4.20 14.70
CA VAL A 105 5.37 2.98 14.02
C VAL A 105 4.93 3.31 12.59
N PHE A 106 5.59 2.67 11.63
CA PHE A 106 5.11 2.62 10.25
C PHE A 106 4.18 1.42 10.07
N VAL A 107 2.99 1.65 9.53
CA VAL A 107 2.07 0.59 9.12
C VAL A 107 2.06 0.53 7.60
N THR A 108 2.60 -0.54 7.02
CA THR A 108 2.69 -0.70 5.56
C THR A 108 1.89 -1.90 5.07
N CYS A 109 1.10 -1.69 4.02
CA CYS A 109 0.35 -2.77 3.37
C CYS A 109 -0.07 -2.40 1.95
N GLY A 110 -0.42 -3.42 1.16
CA GLY A 110 -1.18 -3.23 -0.08
C GLY A 110 -2.67 -3.29 0.22
N MET A 111 -3.37 -2.19 -0.07
CA MET A 111 -4.81 -2.09 0.09
C MET A 111 -5.57 -2.87 -0.98
N GLY A 112 -6.80 -3.28 -0.68
CA GLY A 112 -7.68 -4.01 -1.59
C GLY A 112 -7.75 -5.52 -1.36
N GLY A 113 -6.78 -6.09 -0.63
CA GLY A 113 -6.83 -7.47 -0.15
C GLY A 113 -7.69 -7.64 1.10
N GLY A 114 -7.65 -8.83 1.71
CA GLY A 114 -8.35 -9.09 2.97
C GLY A 114 -7.54 -8.66 4.19
N THR A 115 -6.39 -9.28 4.41
CA THR A 115 -5.57 -9.09 5.62
C THR A 115 -5.07 -7.64 5.75
N GLY A 116 -4.33 -7.11 4.75
CA GLY A 116 -3.78 -5.75 4.81
C GLY A 116 -4.86 -4.69 5.00
N THR A 117 -5.93 -4.77 4.20
CA THR A 117 -7.04 -3.80 4.22
C THR A 117 -7.83 -3.81 5.54
N GLY A 118 -8.01 -5.00 6.13
CA GLY A 118 -8.79 -5.15 7.36
C GLY A 118 -7.97 -4.96 8.62
N ALA A 119 -6.75 -5.50 8.67
CA ALA A 119 -5.92 -5.51 9.87
C ALA A 119 -5.13 -4.21 10.08
N ALA A 120 -4.67 -3.54 9.00
CA ALA A 120 -3.86 -2.34 9.14
C ALA A 120 -4.55 -1.21 9.94
N PRO A 121 -5.86 -0.92 9.76
CA PRO A 121 -6.56 0.05 10.60
C PRO A 121 -6.57 -0.31 12.09
N VAL A 122 -6.75 -1.59 12.44
CA VAL A 122 -6.75 -2.06 13.83
C VAL A 122 -5.36 -1.92 14.46
N ILE A 123 -4.32 -2.26 13.73
CA ILE A 123 -2.92 -2.12 14.17
C ILE A 123 -2.58 -0.64 14.40
N ALA A 124 -2.99 0.22 13.49
CA ALA A 124 -2.80 1.67 13.63
C ALA A 124 -3.57 2.25 14.84
N GLU A 125 -4.79 1.77 15.08
CA GLU A 125 -5.57 2.12 16.27
C GLU A 125 -4.82 1.74 17.55
N VAL A 126 -4.28 0.52 17.63
CA VAL A 126 -3.48 0.08 18.77
C VAL A 126 -2.27 0.97 19.01
N ALA A 127 -1.52 1.31 17.95
CA ALA A 127 -0.35 2.19 18.06
C ALA A 127 -0.74 3.61 18.54
N ARG A 128 -1.79 4.17 17.99
CA ARG A 128 -2.34 5.48 18.39
C ARG A 128 -2.84 5.49 19.83
N ASP A 129 -3.56 4.44 20.27
CA ASP A 129 -4.05 4.31 21.65
C ASP A 129 -2.90 4.27 22.66
N MET A 130 -1.73 3.80 22.25
CA MET A 130 -0.49 3.81 23.03
C MET A 130 0.27 5.14 22.96
N GLY A 131 -0.21 6.14 22.21
CA GLY A 131 0.42 7.46 22.06
C GLY A 131 1.66 7.46 21.16
N ILE A 132 1.86 6.41 20.36
CA ILE A 132 2.98 6.27 19.43
C ILE A 132 2.67 7.05 18.15
N LEU A 133 3.64 7.83 17.63
CA LEU A 133 3.49 8.46 16.31
C LEU A 133 3.28 7.38 15.24
N THR A 134 2.15 7.44 14.54
CA THR A 134 1.75 6.37 13.61
C THR A 134 1.64 6.90 12.18
N ILE A 135 2.45 6.36 11.28
CA ILE A 135 2.47 6.73 9.86
C ILE A 135 2.05 5.54 9.01
N GLY A 136 0.99 5.72 8.22
CA GLY A 136 0.57 4.74 7.23
C GLY A 136 1.29 4.97 5.89
N VAL A 137 1.92 3.93 5.32
CA VAL A 137 2.49 3.97 3.96
C VAL A 137 1.92 2.79 3.17
N VAL A 138 0.94 3.06 2.32
CA VAL A 138 0.14 2.01 1.71
C VAL A 138 0.01 2.18 0.19
N SER A 139 -0.18 1.09 -0.54
CA SER A 139 -0.42 1.14 -1.98
C SER A 139 -1.87 0.84 -2.34
N LYS A 140 -2.38 1.53 -3.39
CA LYS A 140 -3.63 1.17 -4.07
C LYS A 140 -3.35 0.11 -5.14
N PRO A 141 -4.27 -0.84 -5.36
CA PRO A 141 -4.10 -1.88 -6.38
C PRO A 141 -4.05 -1.28 -7.80
N PHE A 142 -3.48 -2.02 -8.74
CA PHE A 142 -3.60 -1.70 -10.16
C PHE A 142 -5.05 -1.87 -10.64
N MET A 143 -5.46 -1.10 -11.64
CA MET A 143 -6.81 -1.20 -12.23
C MET A 143 -7.12 -2.58 -12.80
N PHE A 144 -6.11 -3.29 -13.33
CA PHE A 144 -6.29 -4.66 -13.83
C PHE A 144 -6.60 -5.69 -12.73
N GLU A 145 -6.32 -5.38 -11.46
CA GLU A 145 -6.67 -6.25 -10.32
C GLU A 145 -8.18 -6.25 -10.01
N GLY A 146 -8.93 -5.36 -10.63
CA GLY A 146 -10.38 -5.35 -10.66
C GLY A 146 -11.05 -4.35 -9.72
N ARG A 147 -12.28 -3.95 -10.10
CA ARG A 147 -13.05 -2.90 -9.41
C ARG A 147 -13.39 -3.22 -7.96
N GLN A 148 -13.62 -4.50 -7.64
CA GLN A 148 -13.93 -4.89 -6.25
C GLN A 148 -12.73 -4.66 -5.34
N ARG A 149 -11.52 -4.99 -5.83
CA ARG A 149 -10.29 -4.78 -5.09
C ARG A 149 -10.02 -3.29 -4.86
N MET A 150 -10.29 -2.44 -5.85
CA MET A 150 -10.19 -0.98 -5.72
C MET A 150 -11.17 -0.44 -4.67
N ARG A 151 -12.46 -0.87 -4.67
CA ARG A 151 -13.43 -0.45 -3.64
C ARG A 151 -13.01 -0.86 -2.23
N ASN A 152 -12.50 -2.08 -2.08
CA ASN A 152 -11.97 -2.54 -0.80
C ASN A 152 -10.80 -1.65 -0.36
N ALA A 153 -9.91 -1.25 -1.30
CA ALA A 153 -8.79 -0.38 -1.02
C ALA A 153 -9.24 1.00 -0.55
N GLU A 154 -10.16 1.64 -1.25
CA GLU A 154 -10.71 2.94 -0.88
C GLU A 154 -11.36 2.92 0.50
N SER A 155 -12.19 1.92 0.78
CA SER A 155 -12.80 1.74 2.10
C SER A 155 -11.76 1.48 3.20
N GLY A 156 -10.71 0.73 2.91
CA GLY A 156 -9.61 0.47 3.86
C GLY A 156 -8.78 1.71 4.15
N ILE A 157 -8.49 2.51 3.12
CA ILE A 157 -7.77 3.79 3.24
C ILE A 157 -8.55 4.78 4.13
N GLU A 158 -9.86 4.92 3.92
CA GLU A 158 -10.69 5.78 4.76
C GLU A 158 -10.69 5.34 6.23
N ARG A 159 -10.73 4.02 6.49
CA ARG A 159 -10.63 3.49 7.86
C ARG A 159 -9.25 3.71 8.47
N LEU A 160 -8.19 3.45 7.71
CA LEU A 160 -6.81 3.64 8.17
C LEU A 160 -6.53 5.12 8.50
N LYS A 161 -7.00 6.04 7.64
CA LYS A 161 -6.85 7.49 7.82
C LYS A 161 -7.38 7.99 9.17
N ALA A 162 -8.38 7.34 9.73
CA ALA A 162 -8.94 7.73 11.03
C ALA A 162 -8.03 7.38 12.21
N HIS A 163 -7.06 6.47 12.02
CA HIS A 163 -6.23 5.90 13.08
C HIS A 163 -4.74 6.22 12.95
N VAL A 164 -4.29 6.85 11.86
CA VAL A 164 -2.91 7.29 11.68
C VAL A 164 -2.78 8.80 11.80
N ASP A 165 -1.60 9.28 12.19
CA ASP A 165 -1.26 10.71 12.20
C ASP A 165 -1.06 11.24 10.79
N THR A 166 -0.35 10.47 9.97
CA THR A 166 -0.07 10.78 8.58
C THR A 166 -0.26 9.54 7.72
N LEU A 167 -0.86 9.70 6.55
CA LEU A 167 -1.12 8.63 5.60
C LEU A 167 -0.54 8.96 4.22
N VAL A 168 0.44 8.19 3.79
CA VAL A 168 0.98 8.22 2.43
C VAL A 168 0.30 7.11 1.62
N VAL A 169 -0.32 7.49 0.50
CA VAL A 169 -0.99 6.54 -0.40
C VAL A 169 -0.28 6.55 -1.74
N VAL A 170 0.16 5.40 -2.20
CA VAL A 170 0.86 5.20 -3.49
C VAL A 170 -0.09 4.50 -4.46
N PRO A 171 -0.59 5.18 -5.50
CA PRO A 171 -1.40 4.53 -6.53
C PRO A 171 -0.51 3.70 -7.47
N ASN A 172 -0.67 2.37 -7.48
CA ASN A 172 0.15 1.51 -8.35
C ASN A 172 -0.03 1.84 -9.84
N ASP A 173 -1.19 2.32 -10.27
CA ASP A 173 -1.41 2.73 -11.66
C ASP A 173 -0.46 3.86 -12.11
N ARG A 174 -0.05 4.74 -11.20
CA ARG A 174 0.93 5.79 -11.51
C ARG A 174 2.30 5.22 -11.84
N LEU A 175 2.65 4.07 -11.26
CA LEU A 175 3.91 3.39 -11.58
C LEU A 175 3.96 2.89 -13.03
N LEU A 176 2.80 2.67 -13.68
CA LEU A 176 2.74 2.28 -15.09
C LEU A 176 3.25 3.38 -16.04
N SER A 177 3.29 4.63 -15.60
CA SER A 177 3.83 5.73 -16.39
C SER A 177 5.37 5.77 -16.42
N VAL A 178 6.03 5.15 -15.44
CA VAL A 178 7.50 5.11 -15.34
C VAL A 178 8.11 3.79 -15.80
N VAL A 179 7.28 2.76 -16.09
CA VAL A 179 7.75 1.47 -16.59
C VAL A 179 7.74 1.40 -18.12
N THR A 180 8.60 0.54 -18.68
CA THR A 180 8.69 0.33 -20.13
C THR A 180 7.73 -0.77 -20.59
N LYS A 181 7.43 -0.82 -21.90
CA LYS A 181 6.56 -1.86 -22.49
C LYS A 181 7.05 -3.31 -22.28
N GLY A 182 8.33 -3.50 -21.93
CA GLY A 182 8.92 -4.82 -21.64
C GLY A 182 8.87 -5.23 -20.18
N THR A 183 8.35 -4.39 -19.28
CA THR A 183 8.27 -4.68 -17.84
C THR A 183 7.28 -5.81 -17.58
N THR A 184 7.72 -6.85 -16.87
CA THR A 184 6.87 -7.98 -16.51
C THR A 184 5.93 -7.61 -15.37
N MET A 185 4.84 -8.38 -15.20
CA MET A 185 3.92 -8.18 -14.07
C MET A 185 4.64 -8.35 -12.72
N THR A 186 5.54 -9.31 -12.63
CA THR A 186 6.36 -9.52 -11.43
C THR A 186 7.22 -8.29 -11.12
N ASP A 187 7.80 -7.66 -12.14
CA ASP A 187 8.64 -6.48 -11.94
C ASP A 187 7.79 -5.25 -11.58
N ALA A 188 6.57 -5.12 -12.12
CA ALA A 188 5.64 -4.07 -11.72
C ALA A 188 5.29 -4.15 -10.22
N PHE A 189 5.01 -5.35 -9.69
CA PHE A 189 4.81 -5.53 -8.25
C PHE A 189 6.09 -5.26 -7.44
N LYS A 190 7.25 -5.62 -7.98
CA LYS A 190 8.52 -5.28 -7.34
C LYS A 190 8.71 -3.76 -7.23
N ILE A 191 8.37 -3.01 -8.24
CA ILE A 191 8.44 -1.54 -8.22
C ILE A 191 7.47 -0.97 -7.18
N ALA A 192 6.24 -1.52 -7.08
CA ALA A 192 5.29 -1.10 -6.07
C ALA A 192 5.80 -1.34 -4.63
N ASP A 193 6.34 -2.54 -4.36
CA ASP A 193 6.94 -2.84 -3.05
C ASP A 193 8.17 -1.94 -2.78
N ASP A 194 9.00 -1.66 -3.79
CA ASP A 194 10.15 -0.78 -3.67
C ASP A 194 9.75 0.68 -3.41
N THR A 195 8.64 1.12 -3.96
CA THR A 195 8.09 2.45 -3.67
C THR A 195 7.66 2.59 -2.20
N LEU A 196 7.03 1.56 -1.63
CA LEU A 196 6.72 1.54 -0.20
C LEU A 196 8.00 1.58 0.65
N ARG A 197 9.02 0.82 0.25
CA ARG A 197 10.36 0.86 0.88
C ARG A 197 10.96 2.26 0.84
N GLN A 198 10.99 2.89 -0.32
CA GLN A 198 11.54 4.24 -0.48
C GLN A 198 10.78 5.27 0.36
N GLY A 199 9.45 5.09 0.51
CA GLY A 199 8.62 5.95 1.35
C GLY A 199 9.01 5.88 2.82
N ILE A 200 9.16 4.68 3.34
CA ILE A 200 9.57 4.47 4.73
C ILE A 200 11.02 4.91 4.92
N GLN A 201 11.92 4.53 4.01
CA GLN A 201 13.32 4.90 4.06
C GLN A 201 13.53 6.41 4.07
N GLY A 202 12.79 7.15 3.23
CA GLY A 202 12.92 8.62 3.16
C GLY A 202 12.61 9.34 4.47
N ILE A 203 11.80 8.74 5.33
CA ILE A 203 11.48 9.28 6.66
C ILE A 203 12.44 8.72 7.72
N SER A 204 12.72 7.40 7.68
CA SER A 204 13.58 6.76 8.67
C SER A 204 15.03 7.23 8.58
N ASP A 205 15.55 7.45 7.37
CA ASP A 205 16.92 7.95 7.17
C ASP A 205 17.13 9.31 7.85
N LEU A 206 16.11 10.18 7.83
CA LEU A 206 16.18 11.49 8.50
C LEU A 206 16.32 11.41 10.01
N ILE A 207 15.78 10.36 10.61
CA ILE A 207 15.74 10.18 12.07
C ILE A 207 16.92 9.32 12.53
N ALA A 208 17.23 8.23 11.79
CA ALA A 208 18.14 7.18 12.22
C ALA A 208 19.57 7.35 11.72
N MET A 209 19.78 8.13 10.63
CA MET A 209 21.11 8.26 10.04
C MET A 209 21.77 9.57 10.46
N PRO A 210 23.03 9.50 10.96
CA PRO A 210 23.81 10.71 11.19
C PRO A 210 24.02 11.43 9.85
N SER A 211 23.58 12.68 9.76
CA SER A 211 23.66 13.49 8.57
C SER A 211 24.40 14.82 8.83
N LEU A 212 24.76 15.56 7.78
CA LEU A 212 25.35 16.90 7.93
C LEU A 212 24.38 17.89 8.59
N ILE A 213 23.10 17.77 8.27
CA ILE A 213 22.02 18.50 8.90
C ILE A 213 21.06 17.46 9.44
N ASN A 214 21.18 17.19 10.73
CA ASN A 214 20.31 16.25 11.44
C ASN A 214 18.99 16.91 11.79
N LEU A 215 17.93 16.17 11.59
CA LEU A 215 16.63 16.47 12.16
C LEU A 215 16.45 15.67 13.44
N ASP A 216 15.98 16.31 14.50
CA ASP A 216 15.56 15.55 15.65
C ASP A 216 14.16 14.93 15.44
N PHE A 217 13.87 13.90 16.23
CA PHE A 217 12.57 13.24 16.15
C PHE A 217 11.40 14.17 16.47
N ALA A 218 11.61 15.20 17.29
CA ALA A 218 10.57 16.16 17.65
C ALA A 218 10.14 17.02 16.46
N ASP A 219 11.07 17.37 15.57
CA ASP A 219 10.79 18.10 14.33
C ASP A 219 9.93 17.25 13.38
N VAL A 220 10.34 16.00 13.15
CA VAL A 220 9.57 15.05 12.33
C VAL A 220 8.17 14.84 12.92
N ARG A 221 8.07 14.66 14.23
CA ARG A 221 6.79 14.53 14.92
C ARG A 221 5.89 15.74 14.70
N THR A 222 6.42 16.95 14.78
CA THR A 222 5.65 18.20 14.59
C THR A 222 5.05 18.31 13.20
N VAL A 223 5.77 17.85 12.16
CA VAL A 223 5.31 17.87 10.76
C VAL A 223 4.35 16.73 10.47
N MET A 224 4.49 15.59 11.14
CA MET A 224 3.72 14.38 10.81
C MET A 224 2.49 14.18 11.71
N GLN A 225 2.49 14.72 12.94
CA GLN A 225 1.41 14.48 13.89
C GLN A 225 0.10 15.11 13.45
N SER A 226 -0.96 14.31 13.33
CA SER A 226 -2.34 14.74 13.03
C SER A 226 -2.49 15.53 11.72
N ARG A 227 -1.65 15.23 10.70
CA ARG A 227 -1.66 15.94 9.40
C ARG A 227 -2.55 15.28 8.35
N GLY A 228 -2.99 14.06 8.59
CA GLY A 228 -3.87 13.33 7.67
C GLY A 228 -3.15 12.86 6.40
N LEU A 229 -3.62 13.23 5.22
CA LEU A 229 -3.04 12.78 3.98
C LEU A 229 -1.70 13.47 3.69
N ALA A 230 -0.69 12.70 3.31
CA ALA A 230 0.60 13.18 2.85
C ALA A 230 0.86 12.74 1.42
N HIS A 231 1.55 13.58 0.69
CA HIS A 231 2.06 13.28 -0.63
C HIS A 231 3.58 13.14 -0.58
N MET A 232 4.09 12.09 -1.25
CA MET A 232 5.52 11.82 -1.29
C MET A 232 6.01 11.84 -2.74
N GLY A 233 7.02 12.65 -3.01
CA GLY A 233 7.72 12.67 -4.28
C GLY A 233 9.18 12.31 -4.10
N ILE A 234 9.72 11.55 -5.06
CA ILE A 234 11.14 11.19 -5.10
C ILE A 234 11.70 11.61 -6.46
N GLY A 235 12.81 12.31 -6.42
CA GLY A 235 13.57 12.70 -7.61
C GLY A 235 15.01 12.25 -7.51
N ILE A 236 15.54 11.76 -8.63
CA ILE A 236 16.94 11.36 -8.77
C ILE A 236 17.52 12.14 -9.93
N GLY A 237 18.59 12.88 -9.68
CA GLY A 237 19.30 13.65 -10.70
C GLY A 237 20.74 13.19 -10.87
N LYS A 238 21.27 13.34 -12.09
CA LYS A 238 22.65 12.97 -12.46
C LYS A 238 23.33 14.08 -13.25
N GLY A 239 24.65 14.23 -13.06
CA GLY A 239 25.45 15.21 -13.79
C GLY A 239 25.41 16.63 -13.22
N GLU A 240 25.71 17.64 -14.05
CA GLU A 240 25.91 19.03 -13.60
C GLU A 240 24.65 19.67 -12.97
N ASN A 241 23.45 19.43 -13.51
CA ASN A 241 22.21 20.02 -13.01
C ASN A 241 21.41 19.07 -12.11
N ARG A 242 22.07 18.05 -11.55
CA ARG A 242 21.45 16.94 -10.80
C ARG A 242 20.50 17.40 -9.69
N MET A 243 20.84 18.47 -8.96
CA MET A 243 20.01 18.98 -7.86
C MET A 243 18.69 19.56 -8.36
N VAL A 244 18.75 20.42 -9.37
CA VAL A 244 17.56 21.05 -9.94
C VAL A 244 16.67 20.01 -10.64
N GLU A 245 17.28 19.06 -11.34
CA GLU A 245 16.53 17.95 -11.97
C GLU A 245 15.86 17.06 -10.93
N ALA A 246 16.58 16.67 -9.87
CA ALA A 246 16.02 15.89 -8.78
C ALA A 246 14.89 16.64 -8.07
N ALA A 247 15.05 17.93 -7.77
CA ALA A 247 14.01 18.76 -7.15
C ALA A 247 12.76 18.84 -8.03
N LYS A 248 12.90 19.14 -9.31
CA LYS A 248 11.78 19.17 -10.26
C LYS A 248 11.09 17.81 -10.37
N MET A 249 11.86 16.74 -10.45
CA MET A 249 11.31 15.38 -10.50
C MET A 249 10.58 15.02 -9.21
N ALA A 250 11.07 15.42 -8.03
CA ALA A 250 10.42 15.19 -6.76
C ALA A 250 9.09 15.94 -6.66
N ILE A 251 9.03 17.22 -7.06
CA ILE A 251 7.83 18.06 -7.04
C ILE A 251 6.78 17.57 -8.05
N SER A 252 7.22 17.16 -9.25
CA SER A 252 6.35 16.70 -10.33
C SER A 252 6.29 15.18 -10.45
N SER A 253 6.64 14.47 -9.39
CA SER A 253 6.66 13.01 -9.38
C SER A 253 5.31 12.42 -9.84
N PRO A 254 5.30 11.50 -10.81
CA PRO A 254 4.05 10.84 -11.20
C PRO A 254 3.43 10.01 -10.08
N MET A 255 4.19 9.74 -9.00
CA MET A 255 3.69 9.07 -7.79
C MET A 255 2.78 9.96 -6.95
N LEU A 256 2.83 11.28 -7.13
CA LEU A 256 1.94 12.22 -6.46
C LEU A 256 0.53 12.13 -7.08
N GLU A 257 -0.50 11.92 -6.25
CA GLU A 257 -1.90 12.02 -6.71
C GLU A 257 -2.27 13.45 -7.09
N THR A 258 -1.65 14.44 -6.42
CA THR A 258 -1.84 15.88 -6.63
C THR A 258 -0.49 16.59 -6.57
N SER A 259 -0.47 17.87 -6.97
CA SER A 259 0.68 18.76 -6.74
C SER A 259 0.94 18.95 -5.24
N ILE A 260 2.16 19.36 -4.88
CA ILE A 260 2.48 19.77 -3.50
C ILE A 260 1.95 21.17 -3.17
N ASP A 261 1.27 21.84 -4.12
CA ASP A 261 0.69 23.15 -3.95
C ASP A 261 -0.28 23.20 -2.77
N GLY A 262 -0.11 24.17 -1.88
CA GLY A 262 -0.94 24.33 -0.70
C GLY A 262 -0.60 23.37 0.44
N ALA A 263 0.54 22.69 0.40
CA ALA A 263 1.08 21.95 1.53
C ALA A 263 1.51 22.92 2.64
N ARG A 264 1.04 22.72 3.85
CA ARG A 264 1.39 23.55 5.02
C ARG A 264 2.59 23.06 5.79
N ALA A 265 3.03 21.86 5.54
CA ALA A 265 4.27 21.34 6.08
C ALA A 265 4.96 20.47 5.05
N VAL A 266 6.25 20.69 4.85
CA VAL A 266 7.07 19.98 3.88
C VAL A 266 8.34 19.50 4.55
N LEU A 267 8.62 18.22 4.38
CA LEU A 267 9.86 17.59 4.81
C LEU A 267 10.68 17.27 3.57
N ILE A 268 11.90 17.78 3.53
CA ILE A 268 12.81 17.61 2.41
C ILE A 268 14.02 16.83 2.90
N ASN A 269 14.31 15.71 2.26
CA ASN A 269 15.54 14.95 2.48
C ASN A 269 16.37 14.93 1.21
N ILE A 270 17.58 15.45 1.28
CA ILE A 270 18.56 15.42 0.18
C ILE A 270 19.69 14.47 0.55
N THR A 271 19.95 13.48 -0.29
CA THR A 271 21.08 12.56 -0.15
C THR A 271 21.93 12.67 -1.41
N GLY A 272 23.19 12.98 -1.25
CA GLY A 272 24.13 13.12 -2.37
C GLY A 272 25.52 12.64 -2.03
N GLY A 273 26.43 12.64 -2.99
CA GLY A 273 27.83 12.31 -2.80
C GLY A 273 28.61 13.39 -2.05
N PRO A 274 29.89 13.12 -1.68
CA PRO A 274 30.76 14.08 -1.01
C PRO A 274 31.08 15.33 -1.86
N ASP A 275 30.78 15.31 -3.14
CA ASP A 275 30.91 16.39 -4.11
C ASP A 275 29.67 17.32 -4.19
N THR A 276 28.72 17.15 -3.29
CA THR A 276 27.48 17.93 -3.23
C THR A 276 27.73 19.36 -2.77
N SER A 277 27.39 20.35 -3.61
CA SER A 277 27.57 21.78 -3.33
C SER A 277 26.44 22.32 -2.46
N ILE A 278 26.78 23.17 -1.48
CA ILE A 278 25.79 23.88 -0.64
C ILE A 278 24.94 24.86 -1.47
N ILE A 279 25.50 25.41 -2.58
CA ILE A 279 24.78 26.32 -3.45
C ILE A 279 23.67 25.55 -4.19
N ASP A 280 24.00 24.36 -4.69
CA ASP A 280 23.03 23.53 -5.42
C ASP A 280 21.92 23.02 -4.48
N ILE A 281 22.27 22.68 -3.23
CA ILE A 281 21.31 22.34 -2.18
C ILE A 281 20.32 23.48 -1.94
N ASN A 282 20.84 24.73 -1.82
CA ASN A 282 20.01 25.91 -1.60
C ASN A 282 19.08 26.18 -2.81
N GLU A 283 19.55 25.98 -4.04
CA GLU A 283 18.73 26.13 -5.24
C GLU A 283 17.59 25.11 -5.29
N ALA A 284 17.90 23.85 -4.99
CA ALA A 284 16.88 22.79 -4.90
C ALA A 284 15.84 23.06 -3.81
N ALA A 285 16.29 23.51 -2.62
CA ALA A 285 15.40 23.86 -1.53
C ALA A 285 14.49 25.03 -1.87
N GLN A 286 15.00 26.07 -2.54
CA GLN A 286 14.20 27.20 -3.01
C GLN A 286 13.12 26.78 -4.02
N LEU A 287 13.46 25.89 -4.96
CA LEU A 287 12.48 25.36 -5.92
C LEU A 287 11.33 24.61 -5.24
N ILE A 288 11.64 23.80 -4.23
CA ILE A 288 10.63 23.03 -3.50
C ILE A 288 9.78 23.97 -2.63
N THR A 289 10.43 24.94 -1.95
CA THR A 289 9.75 25.94 -1.12
C THR A 289 8.78 26.78 -1.94
N ALA A 290 9.18 27.21 -3.14
CA ALA A 290 8.33 28.00 -4.02
C ALA A 290 7.09 27.25 -4.54
N ALA A 291 7.09 25.93 -4.46
CA ALA A 291 5.96 25.08 -4.85
C ALA A 291 5.01 24.75 -3.67
N ALA A 292 5.39 25.06 -2.42
CA ALA A 292 4.58 24.89 -1.24
C ALA A 292 3.75 26.15 -0.91
N ASP A 293 2.94 26.10 0.15
CA ASP A 293 2.26 27.29 0.67
C ASP A 293 3.27 28.32 1.21
N GLU A 294 2.97 29.63 1.11
CA GLU A 294 3.86 30.71 1.57
C GLU A 294 4.16 30.61 3.08
N ASP A 295 3.20 30.11 3.85
CA ASP A 295 3.31 29.90 5.31
C ASP A 295 3.70 28.47 5.69
N ALA A 296 4.19 27.66 4.73
CA ALA A 296 4.55 26.27 4.98
C ALA A 296 5.71 26.14 5.97
N ASN A 297 5.55 25.24 6.94
CA ASN A 297 6.66 24.80 7.79
C ASN A 297 7.55 23.83 7.01
N ILE A 298 8.77 24.27 6.67
CA ILE A 298 9.71 23.47 5.90
C ILE A 298 10.80 22.93 6.80
N ILE A 299 10.93 21.62 6.83
CA ILE A 299 11.97 20.89 7.54
C ILE A 299 12.90 20.26 6.52
N PHE A 300 14.18 20.53 6.69
CA PHE A 300 15.22 20.18 5.73
C PHE A 300 16.30 19.31 6.38
N GLY A 301 16.60 18.17 5.76
CA GLY A 301 17.72 17.31 6.08
C GLY A 301 18.64 17.08 4.89
N ALA A 302 19.94 16.97 5.17
CA ALA A 302 20.95 16.69 4.14
C ALA A 302 21.95 15.65 4.62
N GLY A 303 22.09 14.56 3.88
CA GLY A 303 23.02 13.47 4.14
C GLY A 303 24.01 13.26 3.01
N ILE A 304 25.20 12.73 3.36
CA ILE A 304 26.20 12.30 2.37
C ILE A 304 26.24 10.77 2.36
N ASP A 305 26.12 10.20 1.15
CA ASP A 305 26.38 8.79 0.88
C ASP A 305 27.64 8.68 -0.01
N GLU A 306 28.70 8.11 0.50
CA GLU A 306 29.97 7.94 -0.22
C GLU A 306 29.85 7.05 -1.47
N ASN A 307 28.79 6.26 -1.57
CA ASN A 307 28.53 5.41 -2.73
C ASN A 307 27.84 6.16 -3.89
N MET A 308 27.27 7.34 -3.62
CA MET A 308 26.62 8.18 -4.62
C MET A 308 27.66 9.09 -5.29
N LYS A 309 28.01 8.76 -6.53
CA LYS A 309 28.92 9.58 -7.35
C LYS A 309 28.12 10.21 -8.47
N ASP A 310 28.22 11.54 -8.62
CA ASP A 310 27.49 12.32 -9.64
C ASP A 310 25.97 12.11 -9.62
N GLU A 311 25.42 11.63 -8.51
CA GLU A 311 24.00 11.35 -8.34
C GLU A 311 23.48 12.00 -7.06
N VAL A 312 22.25 12.49 -7.11
CA VAL A 312 21.53 13.05 -5.94
C VAL A 312 20.12 12.50 -5.93
N LYS A 313 19.68 12.16 -4.74
CA LYS A 313 18.32 11.74 -4.44
C LYS A 313 17.64 12.77 -3.55
N ILE A 314 16.50 13.29 -3.96
CA ILE A 314 15.67 14.19 -3.18
C ILE A 314 14.35 13.50 -2.88
N THR A 315 14.00 13.41 -1.60
CA THR A 315 12.69 12.94 -1.16
C THR A 315 11.94 14.11 -0.54
N VAL A 316 10.75 14.38 -1.05
CA VAL A 316 9.85 15.43 -0.55
C VAL A 316 8.61 14.78 0.01
N ILE A 317 8.24 15.13 1.25
CA ILE A 317 6.98 14.69 1.87
C ILE A 317 6.20 15.94 2.25
N ALA A 318 5.08 16.12 1.59
CA ALA A 318 4.20 17.28 1.76
C ALA A 318 2.93 16.87 2.52
N THR A 319 2.56 17.65 3.54
CA THR A 319 1.43 17.36 4.44
C THR A 319 0.59 18.60 4.72
N GLY A 320 -0.56 18.41 5.34
CA GLY A 320 -1.39 19.54 5.84
C GLY A 320 -2.20 20.23 4.75
N PHE A 321 -2.62 19.53 3.71
CA PHE A 321 -3.48 20.08 2.65
C PHE A 321 -4.88 20.40 3.18
N GLU A 322 -5.35 21.66 3.03
CA GLU A 322 -6.69 22.09 3.48
C GLU A 322 -7.84 21.44 2.71
N LYS A 323 -7.59 21.06 1.45
CA LYS A 323 -8.58 20.44 0.56
C LYS A 323 -8.04 19.12 0.04
N THR A 324 -8.38 18.02 0.72
CA THR A 324 -8.14 16.71 0.13
C THR A 324 -9.01 16.58 -1.13
N PRO A 325 -8.49 16.05 -2.26
CA PRO A 325 -9.25 15.84 -3.50
C PRO A 325 -10.55 15.06 -3.30
N PHE A 326 -10.60 14.19 -2.27
CA PHE A 326 -11.80 13.41 -1.90
C PHE A 326 -12.96 14.26 -1.33
N ALA A 327 -12.71 15.47 -0.81
CA ALA A 327 -13.77 16.36 -0.33
C ALA A 327 -14.40 17.19 -1.46
N ALA A 328 -13.67 17.44 -2.56
CA ALA A 328 -14.15 18.21 -3.70
C ALA A 328 -15.15 17.44 -4.56
N ASP A 329 -14.98 16.12 -4.73
CA ASP A 329 -15.89 15.31 -5.55
C ASP A 329 -17.23 15.03 -4.90
N LYS A 330 -17.31 14.99 -3.55
CA LYS A 330 -18.60 14.88 -2.86
C LYS A 330 -19.47 16.14 -2.96
N LYS A 331 -18.85 17.33 -3.10
CA LYS A 331 -19.63 18.59 -3.28
C LYS A 331 -20.11 18.80 -4.72
N LYS A 332 -19.38 18.33 -5.73
CA LYS A 332 -19.80 18.44 -7.13
C LYS A 332 -20.97 17.50 -7.47
N ASN A 333 -21.04 16.33 -6.84
CA ASN A 333 -22.16 15.40 -7.08
C ASN A 333 -23.43 15.73 -6.31
N THR A 334 -23.35 16.54 -5.24
CA THR A 334 -24.56 16.99 -4.50
C THR A 334 -25.15 18.26 -5.07
N SER A 335 -24.35 19.13 -5.72
CA SER A 335 -24.88 20.35 -6.36
C SER A 335 -25.53 20.09 -7.72
N ALA A 336 -25.17 19.01 -8.41
CA ALA A 336 -25.78 18.65 -9.70
C ALA A 336 -27.19 18.04 -9.57
N PHE A 337 -27.63 17.70 -8.36
CA PHE A 337 -29.00 17.20 -8.11
C PHE A 337 -29.95 18.23 -7.47
N LEU A 338 -29.50 19.45 -7.15
CA LEU A 338 -30.29 20.47 -6.46
C LEU A 338 -30.61 21.71 -7.33
N ASP A 339 -30.10 21.79 -8.56
CA ASP A 339 -30.34 22.94 -9.47
C ASP A 339 -31.51 22.73 -10.47
N ASN A 340 -32.45 21.85 -10.15
CA ASN A 340 -33.73 21.74 -10.87
C ASN A 340 -34.93 22.04 -9.94
N GLU A 341 -34.85 23.10 -9.17
CA GLU A 341 -36.07 23.75 -8.69
C GLU A 341 -36.48 24.81 -9.72
N GLU A 342 -37.43 24.44 -10.57
CA GLU A 342 -38.18 25.36 -11.43
C GLU A 342 -38.77 26.46 -10.53
N GLU A 343 -38.52 27.73 -10.89
CA GLU A 343 -39.21 28.89 -10.35
C GLU A 343 -40.72 28.72 -10.54
N VAL A 344 -41.42 28.40 -9.47
CA VAL A 344 -42.88 28.44 -9.43
C VAL A 344 -43.31 29.87 -9.08
N GLU A 345 -43.73 30.61 -10.08
CA GLU A 345 -44.40 31.93 -9.87
C GLU A 345 -45.57 31.83 -8.88
N PRO A 346 -45.81 32.83 -8.03
CA PRO A 346 -46.89 32.80 -7.04
C PRO A 346 -48.27 32.90 -7.72
N ARG A 347 -49.04 31.82 -7.67
CA ARG A 347 -50.42 31.73 -8.13
C ARG A 347 -51.30 32.65 -7.26
N ARG A 348 -51.90 33.67 -7.92
CA ARG A 348 -52.90 34.57 -7.33
C ARG A 348 -54.09 33.75 -6.82
N GLU A 349 -54.51 34.02 -5.59
CA GLU A 349 -55.72 33.51 -4.95
C GLU A 349 -56.97 33.91 -5.74
N ARG A 350 -57.80 32.93 -6.07
CA ARG A 350 -59.21 33.15 -6.52
C ARG A 350 -60.13 32.78 -5.35
N PRO A 351 -61.21 33.53 -5.15
CA PRO A 351 -62.10 33.39 -4.00
C PRO A 351 -62.98 32.13 -4.08
N ALA A 352 -63.30 31.65 -2.87
CA ALA A 352 -64.17 30.50 -2.62
C ALA A 352 -65.57 30.67 -3.23
N ARG A 353 -66.09 29.70 -3.93
CA ARG A 353 -67.52 29.53 -4.25
C ARG A 353 -68.05 28.35 -3.47
N SER A 354 -69.21 28.63 -2.86
CA SER A 354 -70.04 27.78 -2.04
C SER A 354 -70.52 26.55 -2.77
N PHE A 355 -70.62 25.46 -2.02
CA PHE A 355 -71.35 24.24 -2.34
C PHE A 355 -72.85 24.55 -2.43
N ASP A 356 -73.46 24.15 -3.53
CA ASP A 356 -74.82 23.55 -3.51
C ASP A 356 -75.10 22.89 -4.87
N ASP A 357 -75.78 21.75 -4.78
CA ASP A 357 -76.63 21.03 -5.71
C ASP A 357 -76.03 20.21 -6.90
N ALA A 358 -76.21 18.93 -6.68
CA ALA A 358 -76.88 17.91 -7.51
C ALA A 358 -76.18 17.44 -8.82
N GLU A 359 -75.91 16.22 -8.89
CA GLU A 359 -76.53 15.17 -9.67
C GLU A 359 -75.56 13.99 -9.89
N VAL A 360 -76.04 12.86 -9.47
CA VAL A 360 -75.45 11.54 -9.59
C VAL A 360 -75.71 11.01 -11.00
N SER A 361 -74.68 10.51 -11.71
CA SER A 361 -74.88 9.57 -12.81
C SER A 361 -73.78 8.52 -12.81
N PRO A 362 -74.13 7.25 -12.91
CA PRO A 362 -73.19 6.12 -12.80
C PRO A 362 -72.66 5.70 -14.16
N ILE A 363 -71.67 4.89 -14.18
CA ILE A 363 -71.10 4.05 -15.25
C ILE A 363 -69.65 4.34 -15.50
N PHE A 364 -68.81 3.51 -14.86
CA PHE A 364 -67.68 2.90 -15.54
C PHE A 364 -67.31 1.60 -14.81
N GLU A 365 -67.62 0.48 -15.47
CA GLU A 365 -67.25 -0.89 -15.15
C GLU A 365 -65.74 -1.02 -15.02
N ARG A 366 -65.30 -1.55 -13.90
CA ARG A 366 -63.93 -2.04 -13.69
C ARG A 366 -63.76 -3.37 -14.42
N LYS A 367 -63.07 -3.39 -15.56
CA LYS A 367 -62.52 -4.60 -16.15
C LYS A 367 -61.35 -5.09 -15.28
N GLN A 368 -61.56 -6.23 -14.65
CA GLN A 368 -60.52 -7.01 -13.95
C GLN A 368 -59.52 -7.54 -14.99
N ARG A 369 -58.25 -7.28 -14.77
CA ARG A 369 -57.15 -7.96 -15.48
C ARG A 369 -56.88 -9.31 -14.82
N PRO A 370 -56.66 -10.39 -15.58
CA PRO A 370 -56.45 -11.72 -15.05
C PRO A 370 -55.01 -11.86 -14.48
N ALA A 371 -54.92 -12.67 -13.42
CA ALA A 371 -53.74 -13.02 -12.69
C ALA A 371 -52.63 -13.66 -13.54
N ASN A 372 -51.43 -13.33 -13.19
CA ASN A 372 -50.18 -13.79 -13.77
C ASN A 372 -50.06 -15.32 -13.69
N ARG A 373 -49.86 -15.95 -14.83
CA ARG A 373 -49.54 -17.36 -15.00
C ARG A 373 -48.08 -17.58 -14.59
N GLU A 374 -47.86 -18.36 -13.53
CA GLU A 374 -46.57 -18.96 -13.20
C GLU A 374 -46.07 -19.80 -14.38
N ARG A 375 -44.91 -19.46 -14.95
CA ARG A 375 -44.17 -20.32 -15.85
C ARG A 375 -43.43 -21.36 -15.02
N ARG A 376 -43.90 -22.57 -14.97
CA ARG A 376 -43.15 -23.77 -14.59
C ARG A 376 -42.07 -23.96 -15.66
N TYR A 377 -40.83 -24.00 -15.24
CA TYR A 377 -39.74 -24.56 -16.02
C TYR A 377 -39.88 -26.07 -15.99
N GLU A 378 -40.12 -26.68 -17.13
CA GLU A 378 -40.03 -28.12 -17.34
C GLU A 378 -38.56 -28.47 -17.52
N ASP A 379 -38.13 -29.43 -16.73
CA ASP A 379 -36.83 -30.06 -16.74
C ASP A 379 -36.81 -31.14 -17.84
N PRO A 380 -35.89 -31.10 -18.85
CA PRO A 380 -35.92 -32.04 -19.98
C PRO A 380 -35.39 -33.44 -19.69
N ASP A 381 -34.93 -33.76 -18.47
CA ASP A 381 -34.24 -35.04 -18.16
C ASP A 381 -35.09 -36.06 -17.40
N ARG A 382 -36.43 -36.04 -17.57
CA ARG A 382 -37.30 -37.01 -16.90
C ARG A 382 -38.12 -37.92 -17.84
N GLU A 383 -37.42 -38.54 -18.77
CA GLU A 383 -37.92 -39.74 -19.47
C GLU A 383 -36.74 -40.60 -19.91
N TYR A 384 -36.35 -41.56 -19.08
CA TYR A 384 -35.75 -42.84 -19.45
C TYR A 384 -35.42 -43.61 -18.16
N ASN A 385 -36.41 -44.31 -17.63
CA ASN A 385 -36.21 -45.51 -16.83
C ASN A 385 -37.55 -46.20 -16.57
N ALA A 386 -37.94 -47.01 -17.50
CA ALA A 386 -38.83 -48.16 -17.29
C ALA A 386 -38.52 -49.18 -18.36
N ALA A 387 -37.73 -50.18 -18.01
CA ALA A 387 -37.69 -51.55 -18.47
C ALA A 387 -36.24 -52.07 -18.55
N GLY A 388 -35.95 -53.13 -17.83
CA GLY A 388 -34.80 -53.99 -18.12
C GLY A 388 -33.94 -54.35 -16.91
N GLU A 389 -34.33 -55.43 -16.22
CA GLU A 389 -33.51 -56.23 -15.33
C GLU A 389 -32.23 -56.68 -16.01
N GLY A 390 -31.06 -56.49 -15.38
CA GLY A 390 -29.78 -56.95 -15.87
C GLY A 390 -28.68 -56.83 -14.81
N GLU A 391 -28.10 -57.96 -14.43
CA GLU A 391 -27.16 -58.22 -13.36
C GLU A 391 -25.94 -57.27 -13.23
N PRO A 392 -25.36 -57.12 -12.03
CA PRO A 392 -24.24 -56.22 -11.77
C PRO A 392 -22.89 -56.83 -12.21
N ARG A 393 -22.13 -56.11 -13.02
CA ARG A 393 -20.73 -56.42 -13.31
C ARG A 393 -19.78 -55.85 -12.27
N PRO A 394 -18.71 -56.56 -11.86
CA PRO A 394 -17.84 -56.20 -10.74
C PRO A 394 -16.88 -55.05 -11.06
N ARG A 395 -16.65 -54.20 -10.08
CA ARG A 395 -15.65 -53.12 -10.06
C ARG A 395 -14.25 -53.71 -10.11
N ARG A 396 -13.44 -53.32 -11.10
CA ARG A 396 -11.98 -53.56 -11.14
C ARG A 396 -11.30 -52.67 -10.10
N SER A 397 -10.78 -53.25 -9.05
CA SER A 397 -9.79 -52.73 -8.13
C SER A 397 -8.45 -52.61 -8.86
N ARG A 398 -7.83 -51.45 -8.85
CA ARG A 398 -6.41 -51.29 -9.21
C ARG A 398 -5.57 -51.75 -8.01
N VAL A 399 -4.90 -52.83 -8.18
CA VAL A 399 -3.89 -53.37 -7.26
C VAL A 399 -2.62 -52.52 -7.48
N TYR A 400 -2.10 -51.95 -6.41
CA TYR A 400 -0.73 -51.46 -6.32
C TYR A 400 0.19 -52.68 -6.15
N SER A 401 1.11 -52.88 -7.07
CA SER A 401 2.22 -53.79 -6.88
C SER A 401 3.44 -53.01 -6.42
N ASP A 402 3.88 -53.35 -5.22
CA ASP A 402 5.19 -53.07 -4.66
C ASP A 402 6.24 -53.89 -5.43
N ASP A 403 7.28 -53.22 -5.95
CA ASP A 403 8.52 -53.85 -6.38
C ASP A 403 9.70 -52.95 -6.06
N SER A 404 10.48 -53.37 -5.09
CA SER A 404 11.74 -52.80 -4.65
C SER A 404 12.90 -53.18 -5.60
N PRO A 405 14.02 -52.44 -5.54
CA PRO A 405 15.01 -52.41 -6.63
C PRO A 405 16.20 -53.34 -6.40
N GLU A 406 16.63 -53.99 -7.43
CA GLU A 406 18.02 -54.48 -7.53
C GLU A 406 18.58 -54.28 -8.92
N SER A 407 19.75 -53.59 -8.93
CA SER A 407 20.84 -53.65 -9.86
C SER A 407 20.60 -53.55 -11.38
N ARG A 408 21.05 -52.43 -11.97
CA ARG A 408 21.92 -52.43 -13.16
C ARG A 408 22.58 -51.08 -13.41
N THR A 409 23.86 -51.01 -13.12
CA THR A 409 24.83 -50.05 -13.64
C THR A 409 24.85 -50.09 -15.17
N GLN A 410 24.48 -48.97 -15.81
CA GLN A 410 24.95 -48.65 -17.15
C GLN A 410 25.12 -47.13 -17.32
N ALA A 411 26.24 -46.76 -17.93
CA ALA A 411 26.83 -45.47 -18.13
C ALA A 411 25.89 -44.41 -18.67
N ARG A 412 25.77 -43.27 -17.93
CA ARG A 412 25.21 -42.02 -18.47
C ARG A 412 26.34 -41.20 -19.09
N ARG A 413 26.26 -41.06 -20.42
CA ARG A 413 27.02 -40.05 -21.18
C ARG A 413 26.58 -38.70 -20.74
N GLY A 414 27.54 -37.82 -20.38
CA GLY A 414 27.32 -36.47 -19.93
C GLY A 414 26.70 -35.59 -21.02
N PHE A 415 25.67 -34.86 -20.61
CA PHE A 415 25.09 -33.74 -21.35
C PHE A 415 25.80 -32.48 -20.86
N THR A 416 26.67 -31.90 -21.68
CA THR A 416 27.27 -30.61 -21.47
C THR A 416 26.37 -29.56 -22.13
N PRO A 417 25.89 -28.51 -21.42
CA PRO A 417 25.21 -27.42 -22.08
C PRO A 417 26.18 -26.59 -22.91
N ASP A 418 25.74 -26.27 -24.11
CA ASP A 418 26.49 -25.43 -25.07
C ASP A 418 26.56 -24.00 -24.57
N VAL A 419 27.76 -23.50 -24.31
CA VAL A 419 27.98 -22.13 -23.83
C VAL A 419 28.21 -21.21 -25.03
N PRO A 420 27.47 -20.11 -25.19
CA PRO A 420 27.61 -19.17 -26.30
C PRO A 420 29.04 -18.63 -26.44
N ASN A 421 29.50 -18.49 -27.69
CA ASN A 421 30.88 -18.14 -28.06
C ASN A 421 31.47 -16.82 -27.51
N PHE A 422 30.67 -15.95 -26.94
CA PHE A 422 31.16 -14.69 -26.37
C PHE A 422 31.73 -14.83 -24.94
N MET A 423 31.57 -15.97 -24.27
CA MET A 423 32.12 -16.22 -22.93
C MET A 423 33.46 -16.99 -22.90
N LYS A 424 34.07 -17.30 -24.04
CA LYS A 424 35.43 -17.88 -24.09
C LYS A 424 36.45 -16.74 -23.94
N ARG A 425 36.90 -16.48 -22.73
CA ARG A 425 38.11 -15.67 -22.50
C ARG A 425 39.32 -16.37 -23.10
N LYS A 426 40.01 -15.66 -23.98
CA LYS A 426 41.35 -16.05 -24.46
C LYS A 426 42.32 -16.05 -23.27
N SER A 427 42.84 -17.18 -22.93
CA SER A 427 44.07 -17.34 -22.15
C SER A 427 45.20 -17.55 -23.14
N ASP A 428 45.90 -16.48 -23.48
CA ASP A 428 47.26 -16.54 -24.07
C ASP A 428 48.10 -15.72 -23.10
N GLY A 429 49.06 -16.25 -22.38
CA GLY A 429 50.31 -16.79 -22.87
C GLY A 429 51.34 -15.69 -22.76
N ASN A 430 52.04 -15.62 -21.64
CA ASN A 430 53.35 -14.92 -21.67
C ASN A 430 54.39 -15.74 -20.93
N LYS A 431 55.44 -16.03 -21.73
CA LYS A 431 56.72 -16.44 -21.22
C LYS A 431 57.42 -15.28 -20.53
#